data_904cb249eb1992908b6f0110dcc5f270
#
_entry.id   904cb249eb1992908b6f0110dcc5f270
#
_cell.length_a   1.000
_cell.length_b   1.000
_cell.length_c   1.000
_cell.angle_alpha   90.00
_cell.angle_beta   90.00
_cell.angle_gamma   90.00
#
_symmetry.space_group_name_H-M   'P 1'
#
loop_
_entity.id
_entity.type
_entity.pdbx_description
1 polymer ?
#
loop_
_entity_poly.entity_id
_entity_poly.type
_entity_poly.pdbx_seq_one_letter_code
_entity_poly.pdbx_strand_id
1 'polypeptide(L)'
;FQTRGAAALVFRGDDGLDELTVTGYSRIWEVVNGDVGEHDVHPRDLGVGEYEPKEILGGSPAHNAQIAREVLAGERDGAVRDIVLLNAAAGLVAYELATNPESAERPIRQRLVEQIDVARASIDSGAAAEKLEQVVTVSQQLHANSEA
;
A
#
# COMPACT_ATOMS: atom_id res chain seq x y z
N PHE A 1 3.17 -17.84 -7.52
CA PHE A 1 2.76 -17.90 -6.11
C PHE A 1 1.94 -19.15 -5.82
N GLN A 2 0.91 -19.46 -6.60
CA GLN A 2 0.06 -20.64 -6.41
C GLN A 2 0.86 -21.95 -6.28
N THR A 3 1.78 -22.21 -7.21
CA THR A 3 2.60 -23.44 -7.23
C THR A 3 3.63 -23.51 -6.09
N ARG A 4 3.92 -22.39 -5.45
CA ARG A 4 4.84 -22.29 -4.31
C ARG A 4 4.13 -22.43 -2.95
N GLY A 5 2.79 -22.51 -2.94
CA GLY A 5 1.99 -22.50 -1.72
C GLY A 5 2.10 -21.18 -0.93
N ALA A 6 2.42 -20.08 -1.61
CA ALA A 6 2.53 -18.76 -0.99
C ALA A 6 1.14 -18.13 -0.81
N ALA A 7 0.97 -17.35 0.26
CA ALA A 7 -0.11 -16.37 0.35
C ALA A 7 0.35 -15.06 -0.32
N ALA A 8 -0.47 -14.51 -1.22
CA ALA A 8 -0.12 -13.30 -1.95
C ALA A 8 -1.36 -12.54 -2.44
N LEU A 9 -1.22 -11.23 -2.57
CA LEU A 9 -2.07 -10.40 -3.41
C LEU A 9 -1.26 -9.93 -4.61
N VAL A 10 -1.74 -10.19 -5.81
CA VAL A 10 -1.20 -9.65 -7.06
C VAL A 10 -2.25 -8.71 -7.61
N PHE A 11 -1.89 -7.51 -8.00
CA PHE A 11 -2.88 -6.54 -8.45
C PHE A 11 -2.32 -5.56 -9.48
N ARG A 12 -3.23 -4.89 -10.18
CA ARG A 12 -2.93 -3.78 -11.08
C ARG A 12 -4.14 -2.84 -11.17
N GLY A 13 -3.87 -1.56 -11.43
CA GLY A 13 -4.88 -0.60 -11.81
C GLY A 13 -5.32 -0.72 -13.28
N ASP A 14 -6.55 -0.36 -13.59
CA ASP A 14 -7.03 -0.27 -14.98
C ASP A 14 -6.39 0.89 -15.75
N ASP A 15 -5.81 1.86 -15.04
CA ASP A 15 -4.99 2.93 -15.57
C ASP A 15 -3.57 2.49 -16.04
N GLY A 16 -3.22 1.23 -15.77
CA GLY A 16 -1.95 0.62 -16.16
C GLY A 16 -0.87 0.67 -15.09
N LEU A 17 -1.15 1.22 -13.91
CA LEU A 17 -0.22 1.17 -12.77
C LEU A 17 -0.10 -0.26 -12.24
N ASP A 18 1.09 -0.60 -11.77
CA ASP A 18 1.42 -1.86 -11.10
C ASP A 18 1.08 -1.86 -9.60
N GLU A 19 0.11 -1.04 -9.21
CA GLU A 19 -0.42 -0.87 -7.85
C GLU A 19 -1.95 -0.75 -7.86
N LEU A 20 -2.57 -0.80 -6.68
CA LEU A 20 -3.98 -0.44 -6.53
C LEU A 20 -4.12 1.06 -6.78
N THR A 21 -5.00 1.43 -7.72
CA THR A 21 -5.16 2.82 -8.13
C THR A 21 -6.28 3.54 -7.39
N VAL A 22 -6.15 4.86 -7.31
CA VAL A 22 -7.20 5.79 -6.86
C VAL A 22 -7.88 6.51 -8.03
N THR A 23 -7.58 6.13 -9.28
CA THR A 23 -8.14 6.79 -10.48
C THR A 23 -9.24 5.98 -11.17
N GLY A 24 -9.57 4.78 -10.65
CA GLY A 24 -10.57 3.89 -11.21
C GLY A 24 -10.55 2.50 -10.59
N TYR A 25 -10.92 1.49 -11.35
CA TYR A 25 -10.90 0.11 -10.89
C TYR A 25 -9.49 -0.45 -10.79
N SER A 26 -9.32 -1.37 -9.86
CA SER A 26 -8.15 -2.26 -9.79
C SER A 26 -8.61 -3.71 -9.73
N ARG A 27 -7.86 -4.60 -10.38
CA ARG A 27 -8.04 -6.03 -10.28
C ARG A 27 -7.04 -6.63 -9.30
N ILE A 28 -7.53 -7.52 -8.44
CA ILE A 28 -6.74 -8.25 -7.44
C ILE A 28 -6.88 -9.75 -7.72
N TRP A 29 -5.76 -10.46 -7.77
CA TRP A 29 -5.67 -11.92 -7.69
C TRP A 29 -5.18 -12.29 -6.30
N GLU A 30 -6.06 -12.88 -5.51
CA GLU A 30 -5.77 -13.35 -4.16
C GLU A 30 -5.34 -14.81 -4.22
N VAL A 31 -4.13 -15.10 -3.76
CA VAL A 31 -3.56 -16.45 -3.73
C VAL A 31 -3.47 -16.92 -2.29
N VAL A 32 -4.13 -18.04 -1.97
CA VAL A 32 -4.10 -18.65 -0.64
C VAL A 32 -4.36 -20.15 -0.74
N ASN A 33 -3.62 -20.96 0.00
CA ASN A 33 -3.76 -22.43 0.05
C ASN A 33 -3.74 -23.13 -1.33
N GLY A 34 -3.09 -22.51 -2.33
CA GLY A 34 -3.03 -23.02 -3.70
C GLY A 34 -4.21 -22.63 -4.58
N ASP A 35 -5.18 -21.90 -4.07
CA ASP A 35 -6.30 -21.33 -4.83
C ASP A 35 -6.02 -19.89 -5.26
N VAL A 36 -6.68 -19.47 -6.34
CA VAL A 36 -6.62 -18.08 -6.83
C VAL A 36 -8.04 -17.54 -6.96
N GLY A 37 -8.35 -16.53 -6.16
CA GLY A 37 -9.57 -15.72 -6.28
C GLY A 37 -9.33 -14.45 -7.11
N GLU A 38 -10.32 -14.00 -7.89
CA GLU A 38 -10.26 -12.74 -8.62
C GLU A 38 -11.27 -11.76 -8.07
N HIS A 39 -10.84 -10.52 -7.87
CA HIS A 39 -11.68 -9.46 -7.32
C HIS A 39 -11.44 -8.15 -8.07
N ASP A 40 -12.51 -7.39 -8.32
CA ASP A 40 -12.43 -6.01 -8.76
C ASP A 40 -12.80 -5.09 -7.59
N VAL A 41 -12.01 -4.05 -7.37
CA VAL A 41 -12.22 -3.05 -6.32
C VAL A 41 -12.17 -1.65 -6.91
N HIS A 42 -12.93 -0.74 -6.32
CA HIS A 42 -12.94 0.67 -6.69
C HIS A 42 -12.65 1.52 -5.45
N PRO A 43 -11.86 2.60 -5.52
CA PRO A 43 -11.47 3.40 -4.35
C PRO A 43 -12.67 3.89 -3.53
N ARG A 44 -13.76 4.29 -4.18
CA ARG A 44 -14.99 4.72 -3.49
C ARG A 44 -15.63 3.64 -2.61
N ASP A 45 -15.49 2.36 -2.98
CA ASP A 45 -15.99 1.23 -2.20
C ASP A 45 -15.13 0.94 -0.96
N LEU A 46 -13.94 1.53 -0.91
CA LEU A 46 -12.92 1.33 0.12
C LEU A 46 -12.79 2.54 1.06
N GLY A 47 -13.60 3.58 0.88
CA GLY A 47 -13.59 4.77 1.73
C GLY A 47 -12.41 5.71 1.48
N VAL A 48 -11.78 5.62 0.28
CA VAL A 48 -10.78 6.58 -0.20
C VAL A 48 -11.33 7.36 -1.40
N GLY A 49 -10.70 8.50 -1.71
CA GLY A 49 -11.11 9.35 -2.81
C GLY A 49 -10.86 8.72 -4.18
N GLU A 50 -11.60 9.19 -5.19
CA GLU A 50 -11.28 8.95 -6.60
C GLU A 50 -10.75 10.26 -7.19
N TYR A 51 -9.66 10.17 -7.95
CA TYR A 51 -8.85 11.30 -8.37
C TYR A 51 -8.50 11.21 -9.86
N GLU A 52 -8.05 12.33 -10.42
CA GLU A 52 -7.52 12.37 -11.77
C GLU A 52 -6.05 11.87 -11.81
N PRO A 53 -5.61 11.18 -12.89
CA PRO A 53 -4.24 10.66 -12.99
C PRO A 53 -3.14 11.71 -12.73
N LYS A 54 -3.38 12.98 -13.08
CA LYS A 54 -2.44 14.06 -12.86
C LYS A 54 -2.14 14.34 -11.37
N GLU A 55 -3.03 13.94 -10.45
CA GLU A 55 -2.91 14.22 -9.02
C GLU A 55 -1.98 13.25 -8.29
N ILE A 56 -1.63 12.13 -8.93
CA ILE A 56 -0.67 11.13 -8.40
C ILE A 56 0.69 11.19 -9.11
N LEU A 57 0.87 12.15 -10.03
CA LEU A 57 2.16 12.29 -10.72
C LEU A 57 3.25 12.75 -9.77
N GLY A 58 4.37 12.04 -9.83
CA GLY A 58 5.60 12.43 -9.17
C GLY A 58 6.43 13.42 -10.00
N GLY A 59 7.67 13.62 -9.56
CA GLY A 59 8.62 14.52 -10.20
C GLY A 59 10.06 14.04 -10.04
N SER A 60 10.97 14.97 -9.77
CA SER A 60 12.35 14.63 -9.48
C SER A 60 12.47 13.78 -8.19
N PRO A 61 13.56 13.01 -8.02
CA PRO A 61 13.77 12.24 -6.78
C PRO A 61 13.69 13.08 -5.51
N ALA A 62 14.22 14.30 -5.52
CA ALA A 62 14.15 15.20 -4.38
C ALA A 62 12.70 15.63 -4.08
N HIS A 63 11.91 15.93 -5.11
CA HIS A 63 10.50 16.26 -4.98
C HIS A 63 9.69 15.07 -4.43
N ASN A 64 9.92 13.87 -4.96
CA ASN A 64 9.24 12.66 -4.49
C ASN A 64 9.61 12.31 -3.04
N ALA A 65 10.87 12.52 -2.64
CA ALA A 65 11.30 12.34 -1.26
C ALA A 65 10.61 13.33 -0.31
N GLN A 66 10.38 14.58 -0.75
CA GLN A 66 9.60 15.56 0.02
C GLN A 66 8.14 15.12 0.15
N ILE A 67 7.50 14.71 -0.95
CA ILE A 67 6.11 14.19 -0.93
C ILE A 67 5.99 13.02 0.05
N ALA A 68 6.93 12.06 0.01
CA ALA A 68 6.91 10.92 0.92
C ALA A 68 6.98 11.35 2.40
N ARG A 69 7.83 12.34 2.75
CA ARG A 69 7.89 12.88 4.10
C ARG A 69 6.59 13.55 4.52
N GLU A 70 6.03 14.41 3.66
CA GLU A 70 4.78 15.11 3.94
C GLU A 70 3.62 14.13 4.17
N VAL A 71 3.51 13.08 3.33
CA VAL A 71 2.46 12.05 3.48
C VAL A 71 2.64 11.29 4.80
N LEU A 72 3.84 10.79 5.07
CA LEU A 72 4.09 9.97 6.27
C LEU A 72 4.07 10.79 7.57
N ALA A 73 4.27 12.10 7.49
CA ALA A 73 4.09 13.02 8.63
C ALA A 73 2.63 13.44 8.84
N GLY A 74 1.70 13.04 7.94
CA GLY A 74 0.30 13.47 8.02
C GLY A 74 0.06 14.93 7.60
N GLU A 75 1.04 15.55 6.93
CA GLU A 75 1.00 16.95 6.50
C GLU A 75 0.39 17.12 5.09
N ARG A 76 0.13 16.00 4.40
CA ARG A 76 -0.38 16.00 3.03
C ARG A 76 -1.59 15.09 2.92
N ASP A 77 -2.71 15.63 2.46
CA ASP A 77 -3.94 14.91 2.13
C ASP A 77 -4.11 14.73 0.61
N GLY A 78 -5.18 14.05 0.21
CA GLY A 78 -5.59 13.89 -1.18
C GLY A 78 -5.01 12.65 -1.85
N ALA A 79 -4.90 12.68 -3.19
CA ALA A 79 -4.63 11.52 -4.04
C ALA A 79 -3.40 10.71 -3.62
N VAL A 80 -2.29 11.37 -3.31
CA VAL A 80 -1.03 10.69 -2.96
C VAL A 80 -1.12 10.02 -1.59
N ARG A 81 -1.80 10.62 -0.61
CA ARG A 81 -2.04 9.96 0.67
C ARG A 81 -2.95 8.76 0.50
N ASP A 82 -4.04 8.90 -0.24
CA ASP A 82 -5.02 7.84 -0.42
C ASP A 82 -4.45 6.63 -1.16
N ILE A 83 -3.63 6.82 -2.21
CA ILE A 83 -2.98 5.69 -2.89
C ILE A 83 -1.96 4.99 -2.00
N VAL A 84 -1.24 5.72 -1.14
CA VAL A 84 -0.32 5.16 -0.14
C VAL A 84 -1.09 4.32 0.88
N LEU A 85 -2.19 4.83 1.44
CA LEU A 85 -3.03 4.10 2.38
C LEU A 85 -3.59 2.81 1.77
N LEU A 86 -4.08 2.90 0.53
CA LEU A 86 -4.66 1.77 -0.20
C LEU A 86 -3.65 0.64 -0.43
N ASN A 87 -2.45 0.99 -0.90
CA ASN A 87 -1.40 0.00 -1.17
C ASN A 87 -0.74 -0.54 0.12
N ALA A 88 -0.62 0.27 1.17
CA ALA A 88 -0.23 -0.20 2.49
C ALA A 88 -1.23 -1.21 3.06
N ALA A 89 -2.54 -0.94 2.91
CA ALA A 89 -3.59 -1.87 3.31
C ALA A 89 -3.51 -3.20 2.57
N ALA A 90 -3.23 -3.20 1.27
CA ALA A 90 -3.01 -4.43 0.50
C ALA A 90 -1.84 -5.25 1.04
N GLY A 91 -0.74 -4.60 1.44
CA GLY A 91 0.39 -5.25 2.11
C GLY A 91 0.00 -5.88 3.44
N LEU A 92 -0.82 -5.20 4.25
CA LEU A 92 -1.33 -5.72 5.53
C LEU A 92 -2.28 -6.89 5.33
N VAL A 93 -3.18 -6.84 4.33
CA VAL A 93 -4.04 -7.97 3.96
C VAL A 93 -3.22 -9.18 3.52
N ALA A 94 -2.17 -8.98 2.70
CA ALA A 94 -1.28 -10.07 2.29
C ALA A 94 -0.53 -10.69 3.49
N TYR A 95 -0.11 -9.87 4.45
CA TYR A 95 0.49 -10.35 5.70
C TYR A 95 -0.52 -11.15 6.55
N GLU A 96 -1.75 -10.67 6.68
CA GLU A 96 -2.83 -11.39 7.37
C GLU A 96 -3.09 -12.75 6.73
N LEU A 97 -3.18 -12.83 5.40
CA LEU A 97 -3.34 -14.09 4.67
C LEU A 97 -2.20 -15.09 4.94
N ALA A 98 -0.97 -14.60 5.05
CA ALA A 98 0.19 -15.46 5.31
C ALA A 98 0.21 -16.01 6.75
N THR A 99 -0.33 -15.26 7.70
CA THR A 99 -0.34 -15.64 9.13
C THR A 99 -1.65 -16.30 9.58
N ASN A 100 -2.75 -15.99 8.89
CA ASN A 100 -4.09 -16.53 9.14
C ASN A 100 -4.82 -16.73 7.80
N PRO A 101 -4.61 -17.86 7.10
CA PRO A 101 -5.23 -18.13 5.79
C PRO A 101 -6.76 -18.14 5.81
N GLU A 102 -7.40 -18.42 6.96
CA GLU A 102 -8.86 -18.40 7.12
C GLU A 102 -9.44 -16.99 6.94
N SER A 103 -8.62 -15.95 7.03
CA SER A 103 -9.05 -14.56 6.74
C SER A 103 -9.56 -14.39 5.31
N ALA A 104 -9.19 -15.27 4.38
CA ALA A 104 -9.71 -15.29 3.01
C ALA A 104 -11.21 -15.58 2.91
N GLU A 105 -11.83 -16.15 3.94
CA GLU A 105 -13.28 -16.38 4.01
C GLU A 105 -14.07 -15.05 4.12
N ARG A 106 -13.40 -13.99 4.53
CA ARG A 106 -13.99 -12.64 4.64
C ARG A 106 -13.86 -11.90 3.30
N PRO A 107 -14.86 -11.09 2.91
CA PRO A 107 -14.77 -10.31 1.67
C PRO A 107 -13.52 -9.44 1.62
N ILE A 108 -12.80 -9.47 0.49
CA ILE A 108 -11.56 -8.68 0.29
C ILE A 108 -11.77 -7.18 0.57
N ARG A 109 -12.91 -6.62 0.16
CA ARG A 109 -13.24 -5.20 0.40
C ARG A 109 -13.29 -4.87 1.87
N GLN A 110 -13.90 -5.72 2.69
CA GLN A 110 -13.97 -5.51 4.14
C GLN A 110 -12.58 -5.52 4.76
N ARG A 111 -11.72 -6.49 4.39
CA ARG A 111 -10.34 -6.57 4.88
C ARG A 111 -9.53 -5.35 4.47
N LEU A 112 -9.65 -4.89 3.22
CA LEU A 112 -8.97 -3.68 2.76
C LEU A 112 -9.40 -2.44 3.55
N VAL A 113 -10.70 -2.24 3.79
CA VAL A 113 -11.22 -1.09 4.57
C VAL A 113 -10.64 -1.10 5.99
N GLU A 114 -10.64 -2.23 6.67
CA GLU A 114 -10.08 -2.37 8.02
C GLU A 114 -8.56 -2.06 8.04
N GLN A 115 -7.83 -2.53 7.03
CA GLN A 115 -6.39 -2.29 6.96
C GLN A 115 -6.04 -0.86 6.48
N ILE A 116 -6.91 -0.18 5.74
CA ILE A 116 -6.79 1.26 5.46
C ILE A 116 -6.84 2.06 6.76
N ASP A 117 -7.73 1.70 7.70
CA ASP A 117 -7.81 2.37 8.99
C ASP A 117 -6.56 2.14 9.84
N VAL A 118 -5.96 0.94 9.78
CA VAL A 118 -4.67 0.65 10.44
C VAL A 118 -3.54 1.49 9.83
N ALA A 119 -3.45 1.55 8.51
CA ALA A 119 -2.46 2.36 7.80
C ALA A 119 -2.62 3.86 8.13
N ARG A 120 -3.87 4.35 8.14
CA ARG A 120 -4.20 5.74 8.53
C ARG A 120 -3.75 6.05 9.95
N ALA A 121 -4.04 5.17 10.90
CA ALA A 121 -3.61 5.35 12.30
C ALA A 121 -2.08 5.41 12.43
N SER A 122 -1.33 4.67 11.62
CA SER A 122 0.14 4.72 11.61
C SER A 122 0.67 6.09 11.17
N ILE A 123 0.03 6.73 10.18
CA ILE A 123 0.37 8.09 9.75
C ILE A 123 -0.04 9.10 10.82
N ASP A 124 -1.30 9.06 11.25
CA ASP A 124 -1.88 10.06 12.16
C ASP A 124 -1.23 10.07 13.54
N SER A 125 -0.66 8.94 13.99
CA SER A 125 0.11 8.85 15.23
C SER A 125 1.56 9.32 15.12
N GLY A 126 2.07 9.55 13.90
CA GLY A 126 3.47 9.86 13.63
C GLY A 126 4.40 8.64 13.54
N ALA A 127 3.89 7.42 13.79
CA ALA A 127 4.70 6.19 13.76
C ALA A 127 5.32 5.93 12.37
N ALA A 128 4.60 6.27 11.29
CA ALA A 128 5.10 6.13 9.93
C ALA A 128 6.28 7.06 9.65
N ALA A 129 6.21 8.33 10.08
CA ALA A 129 7.31 9.30 9.96
C ALA A 129 8.54 8.86 10.76
N GLU A 130 8.35 8.42 12.00
CA GLU A 130 9.43 7.91 12.84
C GLU A 130 10.13 6.71 12.19
N LYS A 131 9.36 5.79 11.59
CA LYS A 131 9.89 4.63 10.88
C LYS A 131 10.72 5.04 9.66
N LEU A 132 10.29 6.04 8.90
CA LEU A 132 11.06 6.57 7.77
C LEU A 132 12.42 7.08 8.23
N GLU A 133 12.49 7.87 9.31
CA GLU A 133 13.76 8.41 9.82
C GLU A 133 14.70 7.30 10.34
N GLN A 134 14.16 6.24 10.94
CA GLN A 134 14.93 5.05 11.31
C GLN A 134 15.55 4.38 10.08
N VAL A 135 14.77 4.19 9.00
CA VAL A 135 15.24 3.58 7.73
C VAL A 135 16.34 4.45 7.10
N VAL A 136 16.15 5.76 7.03
CA VAL A 136 17.15 6.70 6.50
C VAL A 136 18.45 6.61 7.30
N THR A 137 18.37 6.64 8.64
CA THR A 137 19.54 6.56 9.51
C THR A 137 20.34 5.26 9.30
N VAL A 138 19.64 4.12 9.30
CA VAL A 138 20.30 2.81 9.10
C VAL A 138 20.92 2.70 7.70
N SER A 139 20.23 3.18 6.66
CA SER A 139 20.73 3.17 5.29
C SER A 139 22.03 3.99 5.15
N GLN A 140 22.08 5.18 5.76
CA GLN A 140 23.26 6.03 5.76
C GLN A 140 24.45 5.39 6.53
N GLN A 141 24.18 4.77 7.68
CA GLN A 141 25.20 4.06 8.45
C GLN A 141 25.80 2.88 7.67
N LEU A 142 24.95 2.09 6.99
CA LEU A 142 25.40 0.96 6.18
C LEU A 142 26.26 1.43 4.98
N HIS A 143 25.86 2.53 4.33
CA HIS A 143 26.64 3.12 3.24
C HIS A 143 28.02 3.57 3.72
N ALA A 144 28.10 4.33 4.80
CA ALA A 144 29.37 4.79 5.36
C ALA A 144 30.33 3.63 5.74
N ASN A 145 29.76 2.52 6.27
CA ASN A 145 30.54 1.33 6.63
C ASN A 145 31.01 0.52 5.39
N SER A 146 30.38 0.67 4.24
CA SER A 146 30.77 -0.03 3.01
C SER A 146 31.90 0.66 2.24
N GLU A 147 32.20 1.93 2.56
CA GLU A 147 33.28 2.72 1.96
C GLU A 147 34.55 2.73 2.82
N ALA A 148 34.53 2.14 4.00
CA ALA A 148 35.65 2.03 4.94
C ALA A 148 36.37 0.69 4.83
#